data_acdbb73a4322ee90065387efe6c6b5b7
#
_entry.id   acdbb73a4322ee90065387efe6c6b5b7
#
_cell.length_a   1.000
_cell.length_b   1.000
_cell.length_c   1.000
_cell.angle_alpha   90.00
_cell.angle_beta   90.00
_cell.angle_gamma   90.00
#
_symmetry.space_group_name_H-M   'P 1'
#
loop_
_entity.id
_entity.type
_entity.pdbx_description
1 polymer ?
#
loop_
_entity_poly.entity_id
_entity_poly.type
_entity_poly.pdbx_seq_one_letter_code
_entity_poly.pdbx_strand_id
1 'polypeptide(L)'
;MKVYVVRHGRTDWNDKGLTQGKSNVPINEKGIKQAMEAKDKLKNVTFDVCISSPLKRTLQTAKIITNGKCNIITSDLLLERDMGDFEGKDHTLYLKLNYWNYKENSGYNGVEPVKDLLKRTKEFIDELKMKNYENVLIVSHAATIRAINYNIKGYDENTNFLEFKPKNGEVYQYKI
;
A
#
# COMPACT_ATOMS: atom_id res chain seq x y z
N MET A 1 10.09 2.57 16.90
CA MET A 1 9.73 3.38 15.73
C MET A 1 8.21 3.45 15.58
N LYS A 2 7.65 4.65 15.27
CA LYS A 2 6.24 4.82 14.88
C LYS A 2 6.15 4.87 13.37
N VAL A 3 5.25 4.09 12.79
CA VAL A 3 5.08 4.00 11.34
C VAL A 3 3.65 4.40 10.99
N TYR A 4 3.52 5.37 10.11
CA TYR A 4 2.25 5.87 9.61
C TYR A 4 2.10 5.41 8.15
N VAL A 5 1.14 4.54 7.91
CA VAL A 5 0.93 3.93 6.59
C VAL A 5 -0.30 4.52 5.95
N VAL A 6 -0.16 5.03 4.73
CA VAL A 6 -1.24 5.68 3.99
C VAL A 6 -1.44 5.00 2.64
N ARG A 7 -2.68 4.62 2.32
CA ARG A 7 -3.02 4.19 0.97
C ARG A 7 -3.14 5.42 0.07
N HIS A 8 -2.57 5.35 -1.13
CA HIS A 8 -2.69 6.42 -2.12
C HIS A 8 -4.13 6.93 -2.28
N GLY A 9 -4.29 8.20 -2.65
CA GLY A 9 -5.58 8.79 -2.99
C GLY A 9 -6.26 8.10 -4.17
N ARG A 10 -7.58 8.27 -4.33
CA ARG A 10 -8.34 7.67 -5.44
C ARG A 10 -7.79 8.04 -6.80
N THR A 11 -7.94 7.12 -7.73
CA THR A 11 -7.64 7.24 -9.16
C THR A 11 -8.93 7.05 -9.96
N ASP A 12 -8.92 7.41 -11.24
CA ASP A 12 -10.06 7.14 -12.13
C ASP A 12 -10.35 5.64 -12.27
N TRP A 13 -9.32 4.81 -12.17
CA TRP A 13 -9.51 3.36 -12.18
C TRP A 13 -10.21 2.85 -10.90
N ASN A 14 -9.97 3.48 -9.75
CA ASN A 14 -10.76 3.17 -8.55
C ASN A 14 -12.24 3.55 -8.72
N ASP A 15 -12.52 4.69 -9.36
CA ASP A 15 -13.90 5.15 -9.59
C ASP A 15 -14.62 4.25 -10.61
N LYS A 16 -13.91 3.71 -11.58
CA LYS A 16 -14.42 2.78 -12.59
C LYS A 16 -14.46 1.30 -12.13
N GLY A 17 -13.97 1.00 -10.93
CA GLY A 17 -13.89 -0.38 -10.45
C GLY A 17 -12.87 -1.25 -11.18
N LEU A 18 -11.80 -0.64 -11.74
CA LEU A 18 -10.76 -1.36 -12.47
C LEU A 18 -9.60 -1.75 -11.55
N THR A 19 -9.07 -2.95 -11.78
CA THR A 19 -7.88 -3.47 -11.11
C THR A 19 -6.63 -2.72 -11.59
N GLN A 20 -5.79 -2.24 -10.67
CA GLN A 20 -4.65 -1.39 -11.03
C GLN A 20 -3.31 -2.12 -11.05
N GLY A 21 -3.00 -2.93 -10.03
CA GLY A 21 -1.71 -3.59 -9.90
C GLY A 21 -0.54 -2.62 -10.05
N LYS A 22 0.40 -2.92 -10.95
CA LYS A 22 1.59 -2.10 -11.27
C LYS A 22 1.34 -1.01 -12.32
N SER A 23 0.16 -0.96 -12.94
CA SER A 23 -0.22 0.09 -13.88
C SER A 23 -0.06 1.48 -13.27
N ASN A 24 0.57 2.41 -14.00
CA ASN A 24 1.02 3.68 -13.46
C ASN A 24 -0.02 4.82 -13.61
N VAL A 25 -1.18 4.65 -12.98
CA VAL A 25 -2.32 5.57 -13.00
C VAL A 25 -2.14 6.68 -11.96
N PRO A 26 -2.37 7.97 -12.29
CA PRO A 26 -2.31 9.07 -11.31
C PRO A 26 -3.53 9.11 -10.39
N ILE A 27 -3.44 9.87 -9.28
CA ILE A 27 -4.62 10.22 -8.47
C ILE A 27 -5.51 11.23 -9.23
N ASN A 28 -6.81 11.18 -8.97
CA ASN A 28 -7.78 12.13 -9.49
C ASN A 28 -8.10 13.23 -8.44
N GLU A 29 -9.04 14.11 -8.76
CA GLU A 29 -9.42 15.22 -7.85
C GLU A 29 -9.90 14.73 -6.47
N LYS A 30 -10.63 13.61 -6.42
CA LYS A 30 -11.04 13.01 -5.14
C LYS A 30 -9.81 12.50 -4.37
N GLY A 31 -8.85 11.91 -5.06
CA GLY A 31 -7.60 11.44 -4.48
C GLY A 31 -6.73 12.58 -3.94
N ILE A 32 -6.72 13.74 -4.61
CA ILE A 32 -6.04 14.93 -4.13
C ILE A 32 -6.66 15.41 -2.81
N LYS A 33 -8.00 15.49 -2.73
CA LYS A 33 -8.71 15.84 -1.49
C LYS A 33 -8.40 14.87 -0.35
N GLN A 34 -8.41 13.56 -0.61
CA GLN A 34 -8.06 12.54 0.37
C GLN A 34 -6.61 12.67 0.87
N ALA A 35 -5.67 12.99 -0.02
CA ALA A 35 -4.28 13.25 0.37
C ALA A 35 -4.14 14.50 1.24
N MET A 36 -4.94 15.56 0.96
CA MET A 36 -5.00 16.76 1.80
C MET A 36 -5.57 16.46 3.19
N GLU A 37 -6.63 15.66 3.27
CA GLU A 37 -7.20 15.20 4.55
C GLU A 37 -6.19 14.38 5.37
N ALA A 38 -5.44 13.48 4.71
CA ALA A 38 -4.37 12.73 5.34
C ALA A 38 -3.25 13.67 5.86
N LYS A 39 -2.86 14.67 5.09
CA LYS A 39 -1.92 15.71 5.51
C LYS A 39 -2.40 16.42 6.78
N ASP A 40 -3.67 16.82 6.83
CA ASP A 40 -4.24 17.52 8.00
C ASP A 40 -4.26 16.64 9.25
N LYS A 41 -4.57 15.34 9.10
CA LYS A 41 -4.49 14.35 10.20
C LYS A 41 -3.05 14.19 10.73
N LEU A 42 -2.06 14.36 9.88
CA LEU A 42 -0.64 14.16 10.18
C LEU A 42 0.13 15.46 10.47
N LYS A 43 -0.55 16.62 10.49
CA LYS A 43 0.08 17.96 10.60
C LYS A 43 0.98 18.15 11.82
N ASN A 44 0.71 17.42 12.91
CA ASN A 44 1.46 17.50 14.16
C ASN A 44 2.56 16.41 14.27
N VAL A 45 2.81 15.64 13.21
CA VAL A 45 3.85 14.62 13.17
C VAL A 45 5.02 15.14 12.34
N THR A 46 6.21 15.15 12.92
CA THR A 46 7.45 15.36 12.17
C THR A 46 7.98 14.00 11.74
N PHE A 47 8.16 13.81 10.44
CA PHE A 47 8.67 12.57 9.86
C PHE A 47 10.17 12.69 9.58
N ASP A 48 10.92 11.66 9.94
CA ASP A 48 12.33 11.53 9.57
C ASP A 48 12.48 11.25 8.08
N VAL A 49 11.56 10.46 7.54
CA VAL A 49 11.54 10.07 6.13
C VAL A 49 10.11 9.70 5.69
N CYS A 50 9.83 9.93 4.41
CA CYS A 50 8.69 9.34 3.72
C CYS A 50 9.20 8.27 2.74
N ILE A 51 8.73 7.01 2.89
CA ILE A 51 9.06 5.92 1.97
C ILE A 51 7.82 5.60 1.15
N SER A 52 7.91 5.74 -0.16
CA SER A 52 6.80 5.57 -1.08
C SER A 52 7.05 4.43 -2.07
N SER A 53 6.00 3.77 -2.50
CA SER A 53 6.05 3.03 -3.76
C SER A 53 6.42 3.99 -4.90
N PRO A 54 7.14 3.54 -5.96
CA PRO A 54 7.55 4.43 -7.06
C PRO A 54 6.41 4.81 -8.02
N LEU A 55 5.20 4.27 -7.85
CA LEU A 55 4.09 4.56 -8.77
C LEU A 55 3.54 5.98 -8.58
N LYS A 56 3.07 6.60 -9.69
CA LYS A 56 2.60 8.00 -9.72
C LYS A 56 1.61 8.31 -8.62
N ARG A 57 0.58 7.47 -8.41
CA ARG A 57 -0.47 7.69 -7.41
C ARG A 57 0.06 7.78 -5.97
N THR A 58 1.07 6.98 -5.62
CA THR A 58 1.69 7.01 -4.30
C THR A 58 2.63 8.20 -4.15
N LEU A 59 3.45 8.50 -5.16
CA LEU A 59 4.34 9.66 -5.15
C LEU A 59 3.56 10.99 -5.09
N GLN A 60 2.46 11.12 -5.83
CA GLN A 60 1.60 12.31 -5.76
C GLN A 60 0.98 12.46 -4.37
N THR A 61 0.49 11.36 -3.79
CA THR A 61 -0.06 11.34 -2.43
C THR A 61 1.01 11.73 -1.41
N ALA A 62 2.21 11.14 -1.49
CA ALA A 62 3.33 11.43 -0.61
C ALA A 62 3.75 12.90 -0.69
N LYS A 63 3.87 13.46 -1.89
CA LYS A 63 4.21 14.89 -2.09
C LYS A 63 3.20 15.83 -1.44
N ILE A 64 1.91 15.53 -1.54
CA ILE A 64 0.86 16.33 -0.91
C ILE A 64 0.96 16.26 0.62
N ILE A 65 1.11 15.05 1.18
CA ILE A 65 1.18 14.85 2.63
C ILE A 65 2.41 15.53 3.21
N THR A 66 3.58 15.27 2.64
CA THR A 66 4.85 15.81 3.16
C THR A 66 4.99 17.30 2.94
N ASN A 67 4.44 17.83 1.85
CA ASN A 67 4.52 19.24 1.48
C ASN A 67 5.94 19.82 1.54
N GLY A 68 6.93 19.01 1.13
CA GLY A 68 8.34 19.38 1.15
C GLY A 68 9.02 19.36 2.52
N LYS A 69 8.33 18.92 3.59
CA LYS A 69 8.84 18.95 4.97
C LYS A 69 9.71 17.74 5.34
N CYS A 70 9.71 16.68 4.55
CA CYS A 70 10.62 15.56 4.74
C CYS A 70 11.05 14.96 3.40
N ASN A 71 12.18 14.25 3.41
CA ASN A 71 12.68 13.57 2.24
C ASN A 71 11.76 12.42 1.83
N ILE A 72 11.51 12.28 0.52
CA ILE A 72 10.75 11.16 -0.05
C ILE A 72 11.73 10.26 -0.78
N ILE A 73 11.83 9.01 -0.34
CA ILE A 73 12.57 7.95 -1.01
C ILE A 73 11.60 6.89 -1.52
N THR A 74 12.00 6.12 -2.53
CA THR A 74 11.17 5.04 -3.09
C THR A 74 11.69 3.67 -2.72
N SER A 75 10.78 2.70 -2.62
CA SER A 75 11.12 1.29 -2.47
C SER A 75 10.19 0.44 -3.33
N ASP A 76 10.78 -0.44 -4.15
CA ASP A 76 10.04 -1.40 -4.97
C ASP A 76 9.34 -2.46 -4.13
N LEU A 77 9.81 -2.69 -2.91
CA LEU A 77 9.13 -3.57 -1.94
C LEU A 77 7.75 -3.05 -1.54
N LEU A 78 7.46 -1.76 -1.80
CA LEU A 78 6.17 -1.11 -1.56
C LEU A 78 5.26 -1.05 -2.80
N LEU A 79 5.67 -1.60 -3.95
CA LEU A 79 4.81 -1.71 -5.14
C LEU A 79 3.48 -2.41 -4.80
N GLU A 80 2.42 -2.10 -5.55
CA GLU A 80 1.18 -2.85 -5.42
C GLU A 80 1.40 -4.31 -5.85
N ARG A 81 0.55 -5.20 -5.37
CA ARG A 81 0.50 -6.58 -5.84
C ARG A 81 0.38 -6.59 -7.36
N ASP A 82 1.25 -7.35 -8.03
CA ASP A 82 1.09 -7.58 -9.46
C ASP A 82 -0.24 -8.30 -9.69
N MET A 83 -1.06 -7.75 -10.55
CA MET A 83 -2.39 -8.28 -10.83
C MET A 83 -2.44 -8.99 -12.20
N GLY A 84 -1.29 -9.06 -12.89
CA GLY A 84 -1.14 -9.78 -14.14
C GLY A 84 -2.22 -9.42 -15.16
N ASP A 85 -2.86 -10.44 -15.72
CA ASP A 85 -3.89 -10.29 -16.76
C ASP A 85 -5.16 -9.55 -16.30
N PHE A 86 -5.32 -9.26 -15.00
CA PHE A 86 -6.47 -8.52 -14.46
C PHE A 86 -6.28 -7.01 -14.46
N GLU A 87 -5.08 -6.50 -14.72
CA GLU A 87 -4.85 -5.06 -14.76
C GLU A 87 -5.69 -4.40 -15.86
N GLY A 88 -6.39 -3.32 -15.51
CA GLY A 88 -7.31 -2.62 -16.38
C GLY A 88 -8.68 -3.30 -16.59
N LYS A 89 -8.90 -4.47 -15.97
CA LYS A 89 -10.18 -5.18 -16.03
C LYS A 89 -11.01 -4.94 -14.76
N ASP A 90 -12.32 -5.26 -14.84
CA ASP A 90 -13.23 -5.18 -13.71
C ASP A 90 -12.69 -6.00 -12.52
N HIS A 91 -12.59 -5.35 -11.35
CA HIS A 91 -12.02 -5.96 -10.15
C HIS A 91 -12.85 -7.14 -9.62
N THR A 92 -14.14 -7.25 -9.99
CA THR A 92 -15.00 -8.37 -9.59
C THR A 92 -14.55 -9.69 -10.21
N LEU A 93 -13.87 -9.65 -11.35
CA LEU A 93 -13.29 -10.84 -11.98
C LEU A 93 -12.22 -11.47 -11.11
N TYR A 94 -11.35 -10.64 -10.53
CA TYR A 94 -10.30 -11.07 -9.64
C TYR A 94 -10.85 -11.52 -8.27
N LEU A 95 -11.85 -10.83 -7.72
CA LEU A 95 -12.39 -11.14 -6.39
C LEU A 95 -13.07 -12.52 -6.30
N LYS A 96 -13.56 -13.05 -7.44
CA LYS A 96 -14.14 -14.39 -7.52
C LYS A 96 -13.10 -15.50 -7.45
N LEU A 97 -11.83 -15.18 -7.63
CA LEU A 97 -10.74 -16.13 -7.63
C LEU A 97 -10.03 -16.09 -6.27
N ASN A 98 -9.59 -17.24 -5.78
CA ASN A 98 -9.10 -17.39 -4.40
C ASN A 98 -7.63 -16.96 -4.23
N TYR A 99 -7.22 -15.86 -4.87
CA TYR A 99 -5.83 -15.39 -4.86
C TYR A 99 -5.29 -14.91 -3.49
N TRP A 100 -6.16 -14.80 -2.48
CA TRP A 100 -5.76 -14.49 -1.11
C TRP A 100 -5.65 -15.73 -0.22
N ASN A 101 -5.88 -16.93 -0.76
CA ASN A 101 -5.71 -18.18 -0.03
C ASN A 101 -4.23 -18.49 0.16
N TYR A 102 -3.79 -18.49 1.43
CA TYR A 102 -2.39 -18.74 1.77
C TYR A 102 -1.95 -20.15 1.41
N LYS A 103 -2.82 -21.16 1.57
CA LYS A 103 -2.49 -22.56 1.29
C LYS A 103 -2.33 -22.81 -0.22
N GLU A 104 -3.26 -22.32 -1.00
CA GLU A 104 -3.24 -22.45 -2.46
C GLU A 104 -2.10 -21.62 -3.09
N ASN A 105 -1.83 -20.43 -2.55
CA ASN A 105 -0.77 -19.53 -3.00
C ASN A 105 -0.74 -19.36 -4.53
N SER A 106 -1.91 -19.18 -5.14
CA SER A 106 -2.07 -19.13 -6.59
C SER A 106 -1.33 -17.95 -7.21
N GLY A 107 -0.59 -18.22 -8.30
CA GLY A 107 0.07 -17.24 -9.16
C GLY A 107 -0.40 -17.30 -10.62
N TYR A 108 -1.54 -17.94 -10.92
CA TYR A 108 -2.09 -18.00 -12.26
C TYR A 108 -2.39 -16.60 -12.81
N ASN A 109 -2.45 -16.47 -14.14
CA ASN A 109 -2.72 -15.22 -14.83
C ASN A 109 -1.70 -14.10 -14.54
N GLY A 110 -0.48 -14.43 -14.11
CA GLY A 110 0.57 -13.47 -13.78
C GLY A 110 0.35 -12.70 -12.46
N VAL A 111 -0.63 -13.12 -11.64
CA VAL A 111 -0.86 -12.50 -10.33
C VAL A 111 0.24 -12.91 -9.35
N GLU A 112 0.83 -11.93 -8.66
CA GLU A 112 1.80 -12.19 -7.59
C GLU A 112 1.19 -13.10 -6.52
N PRO A 113 1.80 -14.27 -6.21
CA PRO A 113 1.34 -15.14 -5.13
C PRO A 113 1.29 -14.42 -3.79
N VAL A 114 0.33 -14.77 -2.93
CA VAL A 114 0.17 -14.09 -1.63
C VAL A 114 1.39 -14.24 -0.72
N LYS A 115 2.08 -15.38 -0.80
CA LYS A 115 3.31 -15.62 -0.01
C LYS A 115 4.46 -14.72 -0.46
N ASP A 116 4.57 -14.43 -1.77
CA ASP A 116 5.62 -13.55 -2.30
C ASP A 116 5.36 -12.10 -1.88
N LEU A 117 4.11 -11.64 -1.94
CA LEU A 117 3.69 -10.35 -1.41
C LEU A 117 3.99 -10.20 0.08
N LEU A 118 3.68 -11.23 0.89
CA LEU A 118 3.98 -11.23 2.32
C LEU A 118 5.49 -11.24 2.59
N LYS A 119 6.26 -12.02 1.81
CA LYS A 119 7.71 -12.10 1.93
C LYS A 119 8.39 -10.75 1.67
N ARG A 120 8.09 -10.10 0.51
CA ARG A 120 8.74 -8.81 0.20
C ARG A 120 8.33 -7.69 1.15
N THR A 121 7.08 -7.69 1.64
CA THR A 121 6.64 -6.69 2.62
C THR A 121 7.22 -6.95 4.01
N LYS A 122 7.51 -8.20 4.37
CA LYS A 122 8.27 -8.53 5.57
C LYS A 122 9.72 -8.05 5.45
N GLU A 123 10.38 -8.30 4.32
CA GLU A 123 11.72 -7.82 4.01
C GLU A 123 11.79 -6.29 4.19
N PHE A 124 10.85 -5.55 3.62
CA PHE A 124 10.75 -4.11 3.81
C PHE A 124 10.67 -3.71 5.30
N ILE A 125 9.85 -4.41 6.10
CA ILE A 125 9.71 -4.11 7.53
C ILE A 125 11.01 -4.41 8.28
N ASP A 126 11.67 -5.53 7.95
CA ASP A 126 12.92 -5.93 8.59
C ASP A 126 14.06 -4.93 8.27
N GLU A 127 14.17 -4.49 7.00
CA GLU A 127 15.11 -3.42 6.61
C GLU A 127 14.81 -2.10 7.34
N LEU A 128 13.52 -1.76 7.47
CA LEU A 128 13.12 -0.53 8.15
C LEU A 128 13.49 -0.56 9.63
N LYS A 129 13.35 -1.70 10.31
CA LYS A 129 13.74 -1.87 11.72
C LYS A 129 15.23 -1.67 11.97
N MET A 130 16.08 -1.85 10.96
CA MET A 130 17.52 -1.60 11.06
C MET A 130 17.89 -0.11 10.98
N LYS A 131 16.92 0.77 10.70
CA LYS A 131 17.14 2.21 10.60
C LYS A 131 16.85 2.90 11.94
N ASN A 132 17.60 3.98 12.18
CA ASN A 132 17.41 4.80 13.39
C ASN A 132 16.42 5.95 13.11
N TYR A 133 15.14 5.60 12.88
CA TYR A 133 14.07 6.56 12.70
C TYR A 133 13.08 6.52 13.88
N GLU A 134 12.49 7.64 14.23
CA GLU A 134 11.42 7.74 15.23
C GLU A 134 10.04 7.65 14.58
N ASN A 135 9.80 8.46 13.52
CA ASN A 135 8.53 8.55 12.81
C ASN A 135 8.74 8.39 11.30
N VAL A 136 8.14 7.38 10.72
CA VAL A 136 8.23 7.09 9.29
C VAL A 136 6.84 7.18 8.66
N LEU A 137 6.74 7.90 7.54
CA LEU A 137 5.57 7.86 6.67
C LEU A 137 5.79 6.82 5.57
N ILE A 138 4.83 5.93 5.39
CA ILE A 138 4.80 4.97 4.28
C ILE A 138 3.59 5.28 3.41
N VAL A 139 3.79 5.43 2.09
CA VAL A 139 2.71 5.60 1.14
C VAL A 139 2.71 4.44 0.15
N SER A 140 1.65 3.65 0.17
CA SER A 140 1.58 2.42 -0.62
C SER A 140 0.14 2.12 -1.07
N HIS A 141 -0.20 0.87 -1.29
CA HIS A 141 -1.39 0.39 -1.99
C HIS A 141 -2.18 -0.60 -1.13
N ALA A 142 -3.39 -0.95 -1.59
CA ALA A 142 -4.32 -1.76 -0.80
C ALA A 142 -3.77 -3.14 -0.43
N ALA A 143 -3.25 -3.91 -1.40
CA ALA A 143 -2.78 -5.26 -1.13
C ALA A 143 -1.46 -5.23 -0.33
N THR A 144 -0.55 -4.33 -0.66
CA THR A 144 0.73 -4.17 0.04
C THR A 144 0.53 -3.71 1.48
N ILE A 145 -0.35 -2.75 1.74
CA ILE A 145 -0.69 -2.30 3.12
C ILE A 145 -1.36 -3.43 3.91
N ARG A 146 -2.19 -4.24 3.26
CA ARG A 146 -2.77 -5.44 3.88
C ARG A 146 -1.68 -6.41 4.31
N ALA A 147 -0.72 -6.70 3.46
CA ALA A 147 0.40 -7.57 3.79
C ALA A 147 1.28 -6.99 4.91
N ILE A 148 1.56 -5.69 4.91
CA ILE A 148 2.26 -4.99 5.99
C ILE A 148 1.50 -5.16 7.32
N ASN A 149 0.17 -4.95 7.33
CA ASN A 149 -0.64 -5.11 8.54
C ASN A 149 -0.52 -6.51 9.15
N TYR A 150 -0.61 -7.55 8.31
CA TYR A 150 -0.52 -8.92 8.79
C TYR A 150 0.91 -9.32 9.18
N ASN A 151 1.93 -8.81 8.50
CA ASN A 151 3.32 -9.02 8.93
C ASN A 151 3.62 -8.38 10.30
N ILE A 152 2.93 -7.30 10.66
CA ILE A 152 3.09 -6.64 11.97
C ILE A 152 2.23 -7.33 13.04
N LYS A 153 0.97 -7.68 12.72
CA LYS A 153 0.02 -8.24 13.69
C LYS A 153 0.12 -9.76 13.86
N GLY A 154 0.78 -10.42 12.94
CA GLY A 154 0.81 -11.88 12.83
C GLY A 154 -0.29 -12.43 11.94
N TYR A 155 -0.05 -13.60 11.38
CA TYR A 155 -0.99 -14.38 10.59
C TYR A 155 -0.60 -15.87 10.62
N ASP A 156 -1.53 -16.73 10.23
CA ASP A 156 -1.33 -18.15 10.00
C ASP A 156 -1.91 -18.57 8.65
N GLU A 157 -1.87 -19.88 8.39
CA GLU A 157 -2.34 -20.44 7.12
C GLU A 157 -3.87 -20.36 6.91
N ASN A 158 -4.64 -20.06 7.95
CA ASN A 158 -6.11 -19.93 7.92
C ASN A 158 -6.57 -18.46 7.94
N THR A 159 -5.63 -17.53 7.98
CA THR A 159 -5.92 -16.09 8.07
C THR A 159 -6.73 -15.59 6.88
N ASN A 160 -7.86 -14.95 7.14
CA ASN A 160 -8.63 -14.23 6.14
C ASN A 160 -8.00 -12.86 5.87
N PHE A 161 -7.08 -12.78 4.92
CA PHE A 161 -6.41 -11.52 4.58
C PHE A 161 -7.36 -10.43 4.06
N LEU A 162 -8.55 -10.78 3.57
CA LEU A 162 -9.54 -9.82 3.06
C LEU A 162 -10.34 -9.10 4.15
N GLU A 163 -10.21 -9.50 5.41
CA GLU A 163 -10.86 -8.82 6.53
C GLU A 163 -10.35 -7.37 6.69
N PHE A 164 -9.04 -7.16 6.60
CA PHE A 164 -8.48 -5.82 6.62
C PHE A 164 -8.53 -5.16 5.23
N LYS A 165 -9.31 -4.07 5.12
CA LYS A 165 -9.60 -3.36 3.86
C LYS A 165 -9.09 -1.93 3.90
N PRO A 166 -7.83 -1.67 3.54
CA PRO A 166 -7.29 -0.30 3.52
C PRO A 166 -8.07 0.60 2.57
N LYS A 167 -8.54 1.77 3.06
CA LYS A 167 -9.27 2.76 2.26
C LYS A 167 -8.32 3.82 1.70
N ASN A 168 -8.66 4.41 0.53
CA ASN A 168 -7.87 5.46 -0.09
C ASN A 168 -7.74 6.68 0.84
N GLY A 169 -6.53 7.20 1.01
CA GLY A 169 -6.22 8.35 1.87
C GLY A 169 -6.33 8.08 3.37
N GLU A 170 -6.65 6.86 3.79
CA GLU A 170 -6.73 6.52 5.21
C GLU A 170 -5.33 6.31 5.80
N VAL A 171 -5.16 6.76 7.05
CA VAL A 171 -3.91 6.67 7.81
C VAL A 171 -4.03 5.54 8.83
N TYR A 172 -3.08 4.62 8.80
CA TYR A 172 -2.92 3.54 9.76
C TYR A 172 -1.63 3.74 10.53
N GLN A 173 -1.65 3.56 11.85
CA GLN A 173 -0.49 3.73 12.71
C GLN A 173 -0.08 2.41 13.34
N TYR A 174 1.22 2.14 13.30
CA TYR A 174 1.83 0.98 13.94
C TYR A 174 3.04 1.41 14.77
N LYS A 175 3.42 0.54 15.71
CA LYS A 175 4.69 0.60 16.43
C LYS A 175 5.47 -0.68 16.10
N ILE A 176 6.64 -0.54 15.52
CA ILE A 176 7.52 -1.65 15.17
C ILE A 176 8.89 -1.50 15.83
#